data_0c588ccb76f1ccf6705fcce91b5533ec
#
_entry.id   0c588ccb76f1ccf6705fcce91b5533ec
#
_cell.length_a   1.000
_cell.length_b   1.000
_cell.length_c   1.000
_cell.angle_alpha   90.00
_cell.angle_beta   90.00
_cell.angle_gamma   90.00
#
_symmetry.space_group_name_H-M   'P 1'
#
loop_
_entity.id
_entity.type
_entity.pdbx_description
1 polymer ?
#
loop_
_entity_poly.entity_id
_entity_poly.type
_entity_poly.pdbx_seq_one_letter_code
_entity_poly.pdbx_strand_id
1 'polypeptide(L)'
;MKNVLKSVIVLLAIFVVGTLQAQDASKALKQGDKVKDFTLKNAKGEEVNLSVLLKKGPVVLTWYRGGWCPYCNLALKQLQEELAQIKEQGATLVALTPELPDHSLTTQEKNALEFEVLTDLHNEVARSYGLVFKLDPQTAERYESMLHLSAHNGTDSSELPIPATYVVDTDGTIRYAYVNPDYKQRADAKTVVEELKKLK
;
A
#
# COMPACT_ATOMS: atom_id res chain seq x y z
N MET A 1 55.74 -50.10 12.23
CA MET A 1 55.59 -48.79 11.53
C MET A 1 54.11 -48.63 11.33
N LYS A 2 53.46 -47.77 12.14
CA LYS A 2 52.01 -47.59 12.18
C LYS A 2 51.62 -46.38 11.37
N ASN A 3 50.90 -46.57 10.26
CA ASN A 3 50.34 -45.49 9.47
C ASN A 3 49.10 -44.95 10.13
N VAL A 4 49.16 -43.71 10.59
CA VAL A 4 48.00 -42.94 11.12
C VAL A 4 47.39 -42.22 9.93
N LEU A 5 46.25 -42.75 9.47
CA LEU A 5 45.42 -42.13 8.46
C LEU A 5 44.60 -40.98 9.11
N LYS A 6 44.96 -39.73 8.88
CA LYS A 6 44.24 -38.59 9.39
C LYS A 6 43.06 -38.32 8.45
N SER A 7 41.85 -38.69 8.88
CA SER A 7 40.59 -38.31 8.24
C SER A 7 40.32 -36.82 8.48
N VAL A 8 40.45 -36.02 7.44
CA VAL A 8 40.04 -34.62 7.44
C VAL A 8 38.54 -34.59 7.11
N ILE A 9 37.73 -34.37 8.15
CA ILE A 9 36.29 -34.10 7.97
C ILE A 9 36.15 -32.63 7.55
N VAL A 10 35.88 -32.38 6.27
CA VAL A 10 35.51 -31.06 5.76
C VAL A 10 34.03 -30.85 6.10
N LEU A 11 33.75 -30.08 7.11
CA LEU A 11 32.41 -29.58 7.40
C LEU A 11 32.04 -28.52 6.35
N LEU A 12 31.28 -28.92 5.33
CA LEU A 12 30.61 -27.98 4.43
C LEU A 12 29.50 -27.27 5.23
N ALA A 13 29.76 -26.06 5.70
CA ALA A 13 28.74 -25.18 6.20
C ALA A 13 27.87 -24.73 5.01
N ILE A 14 26.72 -25.35 4.84
CA ILE A 14 25.70 -24.90 3.89
C ILE A 14 25.14 -23.61 4.47
N PHE A 15 25.66 -22.46 4.00
CA PHE A 15 25.00 -21.16 4.18
C PHE A 15 23.70 -21.19 3.37
N VAL A 16 22.58 -21.49 4.03
CA VAL A 16 21.26 -21.20 3.48
C VAL A 16 21.12 -19.68 3.47
N VAL A 17 21.54 -19.07 2.37
CA VAL A 17 21.21 -17.68 2.07
C VAL A 17 19.71 -17.68 1.81
N GLY A 18 18.92 -17.40 2.86
CA GLY A 18 17.51 -17.11 2.71
C GLY A 18 17.40 -15.92 1.75
N THR A 19 16.95 -16.17 0.53
CA THR A 19 16.58 -15.09 -0.39
C THR A 19 15.41 -14.36 0.28
N LEU A 20 15.69 -13.17 0.84
CA LEU A 20 14.64 -12.21 1.12
C LEU A 20 13.90 -12.03 -0.22
N GLN A 21 12.70 -12.58 -0.29
CA GLN A 21 11.86 -12.41 -1.46
C GLN A 21 11.45 -10.93 -1.46
N ALA A 22 12.22 -10.13 -2.19
CA ALA A 22 11.93 -8.71 -2.37
C ALA A 22 10.51 -8.61 -2.95
N GLN A 23 9.68 -7.79 -2.32
CA GLN A 23 8.34 -7.50 -2.84
C GLN A 23 8.53 -6.97 -4.26
N ASP A 24 7.98 -7.69 -5.26
CA ASP A 24 8.15 -7.34 -6.66
C ASP A 24 7.14 -6.27 -7.08
N ALA A 25 7.59 -5.03 -7.19
CA ALA A 25 6.79 -3.91 -7.69
C ALA A 25 6.89 -3.73 -9.22
N SER A 26 7.52 -4.65 -9.95
CA SER A 26 7.74 -4.52 -11.41
C SER A 26 6.43 -4.46 -12.21
N LYS A 27 5.35 -5.03 -11.68
CA LYS A 27 4.01 -5.05 -12.28
C LYS A 27 3.15 -3.85 -11.91
N ALA A 28 3.62 -3.01 -10.98
CA ALA A 28 2.86 -1.84 -10.54
C ALA A 28 2.66 -0.85 -11.70
N LEU A 29 1.49 -0.24 -11.74
CA LEU A 29 1.24 0.87 -12.67
C LEU A 29 2.25 2.00 -12.41
N LYS A 30 2.64 2.68 -13.46
CA LYS A 30 3.66 3.73 -13.44
C LYS A 30 3.15 5.01 -14.12
N GLN A 31 3.92 6.06 -14.02
CA GLN A 31 3.65 7.31 -14.70
C GLN A 31 3.45 7.08 -16.21
N GLY A 32 2.39 7.65 -16.76
CA GLY A 32 1.96 7.50 -18.15
C GLY A 32 0.92 6.40 -18.37
N ASP A 33 0.77 5.45 -17.44
CA ASP A 33 -0.27 4.42 -17.55
C ASP A 33 -1.66 5.01 -17.27
N LYS A 34 -2.68 4.33 -17.77
CA LYS A 34 -4.08 4.61 -17.43
C LYS A 34 -4.50 3.83 -16.21
N VAL A 35 -5.18 4.50 -15.27
CA VAL A 35 -5.78 3.81 -14.13
C VAL A 35 -6.88 2.87 -14.57
N LYS A 36 -7.12 1.84 -13.75
CA LYS A 36 -8.30 0.99 -13.86
C LYS A 36 -9.38 1.54 -12.95
N ASP A 37 -10.58 1.69 -13.49
CA ASP A 37 -11.73 2.17 -12.71
C ASP A 37 -12.13 1.16 -11.64
N PHE A 38 -12.70 1.65 -10.57
CA PHE A 38 -13.23 0.83 -9.49
C PHE A 38 -14.40 1.52 -8.79
N THR A 39 -15.20 0.72 -8.10
CA THR A 39 -16.19 1.18 -7.13
C THR A 39 -15.93 0.43 -5.83
N LEU A 40 -15.62 1.15 -4.76
CA LEU A 40 -15.38 0.61 -3.43
C LEU A 40 -16.27 1.32 -2.41
N LYS A 41 -16.46 0.71 -1.24
CA LYS A 41 -17.19 1.30 -0.13
C LYS A 41 -16.25 1.94 0.87
N ASN A 42 -16.66 3.08 1.41
CA ASN A 42 -16.05 3.64 2.60
C ASN A 42 -16.57 2.92 3.87
N ALA A 43 -16.04 3.28 5.04
CA ALA A 43 -16.41 2.67 6.31
C ALA A 43 -17.89 2.89 6.72
N LYS A 44 -18.59 3.83 6.07
CA LYS A 44 -20.03 4.08 6.26
C LYS A 44 -20.91 3.28 5.30
N GLY A 45 -20.31 2.50 4.42
CA GLY A 45 -21.00 1.72 3.39
C GLY A 45 -21.39 2.51 2.13
N GLU A 46 -20.97 3.75 2.02
CA GLU A 46 -21.20 4.61 0.85
C GLU A 46 -20.27 4.21 -0.30
N GLU A 47 -20.81 4.14 -1.51
CA GLU A 47 -20.04 3.79 -2.69
C GLU A 47 -19.26 5.00 -3.23
N VAL A 48 -17.97 4.79 -3.48
CA VAL A 48 -17.08 5.76 -4.10
C VAL A 48 -16.53 5.14 -5.39
N ASN A 49 -16.80 5.82 -6.50
CA ASN A 49 -16.33 5.39 -7.83
C ASN A 49 -15.27 6.34 -8.36
N LEU A 50 -14.14 5.79 -8.84
CA LEU A 50 -13.00 6.58 -9.30
C LEU A 50 -13.35 7.45 -10.51
N SER A 51 -14.07 6.92 -11.51
CA SER A 51 -14.42 7.69 -12.71
C SER A 51 -15.35 8.86 -12.39
N VAL A 52 -16.18 8.75 -11.34
CA VAL A 52 -17.02 9.86 -10.85
C VAL A 52 -16.17 10.94 -10.17
N LEU A 53 -15.13 10.54 -9.44
CA LEU A 53 -14.19 11.49 -8.81
C LEU A 53 -13.40 12.25 -9.89
N LEU A 54 -12.87 11.53 -10.88
CA LEU A 54 -12.07 12.10 -11.97
C LEU A 54 -12.85 13.14 -12.82
N LYS A 55 -14.19 13.03 -12.90
CA LYS A 55 -15.02 14.05 -13.52
C LYS A 55 -15.06 15.38 -12.74
N LYS A 56 -14.71 15.36 -11.44
CA LYS A 56 -14.71 16.54 -10.58
C LYS A 56 -13.34 17.22 -10.52
N GLY A 57 -12.25 16.47 -10.78
CA GLY A 57 -10.88 16.95 -10.72
C GLY A 57 -9.88 15.82 -10.65
N PRO A 58 -8.58 16.12 -10.55
CA PRO A 58 -7.54 15.12 -10.32
C PRO A 58 -7.78 14.33 -9.02
N VAL A 59 -7.26 13.11 -8.97
CA VAL A 59 -7.39 12.24 -7.79
C VAL A 59 -6.02 11.78 -7.31
N VAL A 60 -5.78 11.92 -6.01
CA VAL A 60 -4.65 11.28 -5.33
C VAL A 60 -5.13 9.97 -4.74
N LEU A 61 -4.56 8.86 -5.20
CA LEU A 61 -4.82 7.52 -4.66
C LEU A 61 -3.64 7.08 -3.81
N THR A 62 -3.87 6.62 -2.59
CA THR A 62 -2.82 6.08 -1.73
C THR A 62 -3.21 4.73 -1.14
N TRP A 63 -2.36 3.72 -1.28
CA TRP A 63 -2.53 2.39 -0.67
C TRP A 63 -1.74 2.26 0.61
N TYR A 64 -2.38 1.75 1.65
CA TYR A 64 -1.72 1.43 2.91
C TYR A 64 -2.10 0.02 3.40
N ARG A 65 -1.24 -0.58 4.22
CA ARG A 65 -1.36 -1.98 4.62
C ARG A 65 -2.41 -2.23 5.71
N GLY A 66 -2.64 -1.21 6.55
CA GLY A 66 -3.58 -1.27 7.66
C GLY A 66 -3.23 -0.26 8.75
N GLY A 67 -4.21 0.08 9.60
CA GLY A 67 -4.07 1.00 10.74
C GLY A 67 -3.18 0.47 11.86
N TRP A 68 -2.90 -0.82 11.86
CA TRP A 68 -1.92 -1.46 12.74
C TRP A 68 -0.45 -1.09 12.39
N CYS A 69 -0.19 -0.55 11.21
CA CYS A 69 1.14 -0.23 10.72
C CYS A 69 1.54 1.22 11.09
N PRO A 70 2.56 1.44 11.96
CA PRO A 70 2.95 2.80 12.38
C PRO A 70 3.37 3.72 11.21
N TYR A 71 4.11 3.18 10.24
CA TYR A 71 4.53 3.95 9.05
C TYR A 71 3.35 4.34 8.15
N CYS A 72 2.30 3.52 8.13
CA CYS A 72 1.07 3.86 7.41
C CYS A 72 0.35 5.04 8.08
N ASN A 73 0.18 4.98 9.41
CA ASN A 73 -0.44 6.06 10.17
C ASN A 73 0.33 7.38 10.02
N LEU A 74 1.66 7.34 10.04
CA LEU A 74 2.49 8.53 9.83
C LEU A 74 2.26 9.12 8.43
N ALA A 75 2.27 8.30 7.39
CA ALA A 75 2.04 8.76 6.01
C ALA A 75 0.63 9.34 5.81
N LEU A 76 -0.40 8.70 6.38
CA LEU A 76 -1.78 9.21 6.33
C LEU A 76 -1.90 10.58 7.02
N LYS A 77 -1.23 10.78 8.17
CA LYS A 77 -1.19 12.08 8.86
C LYS A 77 -0.49 13.15 8.02
N GLN A 78 0.63 12.83 7.40
CA GLN A 78 1.33 13.77 6.52
C GLN A 78 0.46 14.19 5.33
N LEU A 79 -0.30 13.25 4.75
CA LEU A 79 -1.26 13.57 3.69
C LEU A 79 -2.45 14.41 4.24
N GLN A 80 -2.87 14.18 5.47
CA GLN A 80 -3.89 15.01 6.13
C GLN A 80 -3.41 16.45 6.36
N GLU A 81 -2.14 16.63 6.75
CA GLU A 81 -1.54 17.96 6.92
C GLU A 81 -1.53 18.77 5.61
N GLU A 82 -1.36 18.09 4.47
CA GLU A 82 -1.37 18.73 3.15
C GLU A 82 -2.75 18.72 2.46
N LEU A 83 -3.80 18.22 3.12
CA LEU A 83 -5.12 18.03 2.50
C LEU A 83 -5.73 19.34 1.98
N ALA A 84 -5.55 20.45 2.71
CA ALA A 84 -6.03 21.76 2.27
C ALA A 84 -5.39 22.16 0.92
N GLN A 85 -4.08 22.00 0.79
CA GLN A 85 -3.36 22.30 -0.44
C GLN A 85 -3.74 21.36 -1.58
N ILE A 86 -3.98 20.07 -1.30
CA ILE A 86 -4.50 19.11 -2.28
C ILE A 86 -5.86 19.57 -2.81
N LYS A 87 -6.77 19.96 -1.91
CA LYS A 87 -8.11 20.48 -2.27
C LYS A 87 -8.05 21.80 -3.06
N GLU A 88 -7.10 22.69 -2.76
CA GLU A 88 -6.86 23.92 -3.51
C GLU A 88 -6.45 23.68 -4.96
N GLN A 89 -5.82 22.52 -5.25
CA GLN A 89 -5.54 22.10 -6.62
C GLN A 89 -6.78 21.51 -7.32
N GLY A 90 -7.94 21.47 -6.67
CA GLY A 90 -9.17 20.84 -7.18
C GLY A 90 -9.13 19.30 -7.09
N ALA A 91 -8.15 18.74 -6.39
CA ALA A 91 -7.96 17.31 -6.30
C ALA A 91 -8.71 16.69 -5.12
N THR A 92 -9.09 15.41 -5.27
CA THR A 92 -9.64 14.57 -4.21
C THR A 92 -8.57 13.58 -3.75
N LEU A 93 -8.37 13.45 -2.43
CA LEU A 93 -7.51 12.42 -1.83
C LEU A 93 -8.34 11.23 -1.38
N VAL A 94 -7.90 10.02 -1.73
CA VAL A 94 -8.54 8.74 -1.37
C VAL A 94 -7.47 7.76 -0.91
N ALA A 95 -7.66 7.18 0.26
CA ALA A 95 -6.83 6.07 0.75
C ALA A 95 -7.55 4.73 0.57
N LEU A 96 -6.78 3.67 0.25
CA LEU A 96 -7.29 2.32 0.04
C LEU A 96 -6.54 1.35 0.96
N THR A 97 -7.29 0.41 1.55
CA THR A 97 -6.77 -0.61 2.47
C THR A 97 -7.55 -1.91 2.35
N PRO A 98 -6.93 -3.08 2.56
CA PRO A 98 -7.66 -4.34 2.63
C PRO A 98 -8.42 -4.54 3.95
N GLU A 99 -8.27 -3.64 4.92
CA GLU A 99 -8.94 -3.78 6.22
C GLU A 99 -10.46 -3.75 6.10
N LEU A 100 -11.11 -4.46 7.01
CA LEU A 100 -12.55 -4.38 7.19
C LEU A 100 -13.01 -2.96 7.55
N PRO A 101 -14.26 -2.58 7.25
CA PRO A 101 -14.75 -1.21 7.43
C PRO A 101 -14.59 -0.64 8.85
N ASP A 102 -14.78 -1.44 9.88
CA ASP A 102 -14.64 -1.04 11.29
C ASP A 102 -13.19 -0.68 11.66
N HIS A 103 -12.21 -1.43 11.13
CA HIS A 103 -10.79 -1.13 11.30
C HIS A 103 -10.37 0.12 10.52
N SER A 104 -10.88 0.29 9.30
CA SER A 104 -10.59 1.50 8.52
C SER A 104 -11.24 2.74 9.13
N LEU A 105 -12.45 2.63 9.70
CA LEU A 105 -13.09 3.70 10.45
C LEU A 105 -12.27 4.09 11.68
N THR A 106 -11.84 3.09 12.48
CA THR A 106 -10.95 3.32 13.64
C THR A 106 -9.66 4.04 13.23
N THR A 107 -9.07 3.68 12.10
CA THR A 107 -7.87 4.34 11.56
C THR A 107 -8.15 5.79 11.19
N GLN A 108 -9.29 6.05 10.56
CA GLN A 108 -9.73 7.38 10.14
C GLN A 108 -9.95 8.28 11.36
N GLU A 109 -10.66 7.81 12.37
CA GLU A 109 -10.93 8.54 13.61
C GLU A 109 -9.65 8.83 14.41
N LYS A 110 -8.83 7.79 14.64
CA LYS A 110 -7.56 7.90 15.39
C LYS A 110 -6.59 8.91 14.80
N ASN A 111 -6.57 9.05 13.48
CA ASN A 111 -5.67 9.95 12.76
C ASN A 111 -6.36 11.25 12.34
N ALA A 112 -7.65 11.46 12.72
CA ALA A 112 -8.46 12.62 12.33
C ALA A 112 -8.44 12.88 10.82
N LEU A 113 -8.62 11.82 10.01
CA LEU A 113 -8.56 11.93 8.56
C LEU A 113 -9.87 12.48 8.00
N GLU A 114 -9.79 13.56 7.22
CA GLU A 114 -10.93 14.24 6.57
C GLU A 114 -11.05 13.90 5.08
N PHE A 115 -10.40 12.83 4.65
CA PHE A 115 -10.51 12.27 3.32
C PHE A 115 -11.05 10.84 3.35
N GLU A 116 -11.52 10.35 2.21
CA GLU A 116 -12.13 9.03 2.09
C GLU A 116 -11.11 7.91 2.32
N VAL A 117 -11.49 6.95 3.14
CA VAL A 117 -10.78 5.68 3.32
C VAL A 117 -11.69 4.57 2.82
N LEU A 118 -11.25 3.86 1.79
CA LEU A 118 -12.00 2.83 1.11
C LEU A 118 -11.49 1.44 1.45
N THR A 119 -12.41 0.52 1.61
CA THR A 119 -12.12 -0.89 1.86
C THR A 119 -11.97 -1.63 0.52
N ASP A 120 -10.76 -2.09 0.23
CA ASP A 120 -10.40 -2.94 -0.92
C ASP A 120 -10.27 -4.39 -0.44
N LEU A 121 -11.42 -5.02 -0.12
CA LEU A 121 -11.44 -6.40 0.37
C LEU A 121 -10.69 -7.34 -0.58
N HIS A 122 -9.90 -8.24 -0.01
CA HIS A 122 -9.06 -9.21 -0.75
C HIS A 122 -8.04 -8.56 -1.71
N ASN A 123 -7.77 -7.25 -1.56
CA ASN A 123 -6.83 -6.51 -2.43
C ASN A 123 -7.20 -6.59 -3.92
N GLU A 124 -8.46 -6.59 -4.29
CA GLU A 124 -8.88 -6.75 -5.69
C GLU A 124 -8.43 -5.59 -6.57
N VAL A 125 -8.64 -4.36 -6.11
CA VAL A 125 -8.19 -3.16 -6.82
C VAL A 125 -6.66 -3.07 -6.78
N ALA A 126 -6.04 -3.26 -5.61
CA ALA A 126 -4.57 -3.27 -5.49
C ALA A 126 -3.93 -4.30 -6.45
N ARG A 127 -4.53 -5.48 -6.60
CA ARG A 127 -4.08 -6.51 -7.54
C ARG A 127 -4.15 -6.04 -8.99
N SER A 128 -5.23 -5.35 -9.34
CA SER A 128 -5.39 -4.79 -10.69
C SER A 128 -4.36 -3.72 -11.02
N TYR A 129 -3.83 -3.02 -10.00
CA TYR A 129 -2.74 -2.03 -10.12
C TYR A 129 -1.35 -2.66 -9.98
N GLY A 130 -1.25 -3.99 -9.82
CA GLY A 130 0.03 -4.69 -9.64
C GLY A 130 0.70 -4.45 -8.29
N LEU A 131 -0.07 -4.12 -7.26
CA LEU A 131 0.43 -3.71 -5.94
C LEU A 131 0.39 -4.82 -4.88
N VAL A 132 -0.03 -6.04 -5.21
CA VAL A 132 -0.19 -7.11 -4.21
C VAL A 132 1.04 -7.98 -4.11
N PHE A 133 1.45 -8.25 -2.88
CA PHE A 133 2.45 -9.26 -2.57
C PHE A 133 1.95 -10.19 -1.46
N LYS A 134 2.50 -11.39 -1.42
CA LYS A 134 2.23 -12.36 -0.36
C LYS A 134 3.35 -12.35 0.65
N LEU A 135 3.01 -12.33 1.94
CA LEU A 135 3.98 -12.49 3.03
C LEU A 135 4.63 -13.88 2.94
N ASP A 136 5.91 -13.98 3.27
CA ASP A 136 6.54 -15.27 3.51
C ASP A 136 5.89 -15.95 4.73
N PRO A 137 5.92 -17.29 4.81
CA PRO A 137 5.20 -18.03 5.85
C PRO A 137 5.57 -17.60 7.28
N GLN A 138 6.85 -17.34 7.55
CA GLN A 138 7.31 -16.94 8.88
C GLN A 138 6.79 -15.54 9.26
N THR A 139 6.82 -14.60 8.33
CA THR A 139 6.26 -13.25 8.53
C THR A 139 4.74 -13.29 8.66
N ALA A 140 4.05 -14.12 7.87
CA ALA A 140 2.61 -14.31 7.95
C ALA A 140 2.18 -14.83 9.32
N GLU A 141 2.83 -15.90 9.82
CA GLU A 141 2.59 -16.44 11.15
C GLU A 141 2.83 -15.40 12.27
N ARG A 142 3.91 -14.64 12.16
CA ARG A 142 4.21 -13.57 13.11
C ARG A 142 3.14 -12.47 13.10
N TYR A 143 2.68 -12.05 11.93
CA TYR A 143 1.65 -11.01 11.81
C TYR A 143 0.31 -11.53 12.32
N GLU A 144 -0.03 -12.78 12.05
CA GLU A 144 -1.24 -13.40 12.63
C GLU A 144 -1.17 -13.47 14.15
N SER A 145 -0.06 -13.98 14.71
CA SER A 145 0.12 -14.09 16.16
C SER A 145 0.12 -12.75 16.90
N MET A 146 0.73 -11.72 16.33
CA MET A 146 0.92 -10.42 17.00
C MET A 146 -0.19 -9.41 16.70
N LEU A 147 -0.78 -9.47 15.50
CA LEU A 147 -1.68 -8.45 14.98
C LEU A 147 -3.08 -8.99 14.67
N HIS A 148 -3.26 -10.32 14.65
CA HIS A 148 -4.49 -10.95 14.15
C HIS A 148 -4.86 -10.44 12.75
N LEU A 149 -3.88 -10.51 11.81
CA LEU A 149 -4.01 -9.92 10.48
C LEU A 149 -5.26 -10.41 9.73
N SER A 150 -5.62 -11.68 9.90
CA SER A 150 -6.82 -12.26 9.30
C SER A 150 -8.10 -11.59 9.80
N ALA A 151 -8.17 -11.23 11.09
CA ALA A 151 -9.29 -10.49 11.65
C ALA A 151 -9.38 -9.06 11.11
N HIS A 152 -8.22 -8.39 10.92
CA HIS A 152 -8.20 -7.05 10.32
C HIS A 152 -8.70 -7.04 8.87
N ASN A 153 -8.29 -8.01 8.06
CA ASN A 153 -8.54 -8.03 6.61
C ASN A 153 -9.73 -8.94 6.21
N GLY A 154 -10.35 -9.62 7.16
CA GLY A 154 -11.44 -10.57 6.87
C GLY A 154 -11.03 -11.75 5.99
N THR A 155 -9.73 -12.09 5.94
CA THR A 155 -9.18 -13.17 5.12
C THR A 155 -7.85 -13.69 5.68
N ASP A 156 -7.57 -14.96 5.45
CA ASP A 156 -6.33 -15.64 5.80
C ASP A 156 -5.28 -15.65 4.66
N SER A 157 -5.52 -14.90 3.59
CA SER A 157 -4.69 -14.93 2.38
C SER A 157 -3.23 -14.53 2.61
N SER A 158 -2.91 -13.86 3.71
CA SER A 158 -1.59 -13.28 4.02
C SER A 158 -1.05 -12.36 2.92
N GLU A 159 -1.95 -11.73 2.16
CA GLU A 159 -1.61 -10.78 1.11
C GLU A 159 -1.81 -9.34 1.59
N LEU A 160 -0.87 -8.48 1.22
CA LEU A 160 -0.89 -7.06 1.55
C LEU A 160 -0.61 -6.21 0.32
N PRO A 161 -1.10 -4.96 0.27
CA PRO A 161 -0.71 -4.05 -0.78
C PRO A 161 0.71 -3.53 -0.55
N ILE A 162 1.48 -3.39 -1.64
CA ILE A 162 2.68 -2.58 -1.67
C ILE A 162 2.23 -1.13 -1.50
N PRO A 163 2.79 -0.38 -0.55
CA PRO A 163 2.45 1.03 -0.39
C PRO A 163 2.73 1.81 -1.66
N ALA A 164 1.73 2.54 -2.12
CA ALA A 164 1.79 3.31 -3.34
C ALA A 164 1.03 4.63 -3.19
N THR A 165 1.47 5.65 -3.91
CA THR A 165 0.73 6.91 -4.05
C THR A 165 0.79 7.35 -5.51
N TYR A 166 -0.38 7.62 -6.08
CA TYR A 166 -0.53 8.07 -7.46
C TYR A 166 -1.22 9.43 -7.50
N VAL A 167 -0.77 10.31 -8.38
CA VAL A 167 -1.52 11.49 -8.81
C VAL A 167 -2.10 11.16 -10.18
N VAL A 168 -3.42 11.19 -10.28
CA VAL A 168 -4.19 10.82 -11.48
C VAL A 168 -4.89 12.05 -12.02
N ASP A 169 -4.64 12.35 -13.28
CA ASP A 169 -5.31 13.44 -13.99
C ASP A 169 -6.75 13.09 -14.37
N THR A 170 -7.56 14.06 -14.69
CA THR A 170 -8.99 13.92 -15.05
C THR A 170 -9.24 12.98 -16.22
N ASP A 171 -8.25 12.78 -17.09
CA ASP A 171 -8.31 11.83 -18.21
C ASP A 171 -7.96 10.38 -17.81
N GLY A 172 -7.69 10.15 -16.50
CA GLY A 172 -7.31 8.86 -15.95
C GLY A 172 -5.83 8.48 -16.18
N THR A 173 -5.01 9.42 -16.64
CA THR A 173 -3.55 9.17 -16.77
C THR A 173 -2.84 9.41 -15.45
N ILE A 174 -1.98 8.48 -15.05
CA ILE A 174 -1.10 8.63 -13.90
C ILE A 174 -0.01 9.66 -14.27
N ARG A 175 0.01 10.79 -13.58
CA ARG A 175 1.03 11.84 -13.77
C ARG A 175 2.20 11.72 -12.81
N TYR A 176 1.95 11.12 -11.64
CA TYR A 176 2.98 10.78 -10.67
C TYR A 176 2.69 9.41 -10.08
N ALA A 177 3.74 8.62 -9.90
CA ALA A 177 3.67 7.31 -9.28
C ALA A 177 4.82 7.14 -8.30
N TYR A 178 4.50 6.91 -7.05
CA TYR A 178 5.43 6.46 -6.04
C TYR A 178 5.02 5.07 -5.56
N VAL A 179 5.82 4.07 -5.83
CA VAL A 179 5.61 2.69 -5.40
C VAL A 179 6.90 2.19 -4.78
N ASN A 180 6.88 1.77 -3.52
CA ASN A 180 8.08 1.28 -2.88
C ASN A 180 7.80 0.00 -2.08
N PRO A 181 8.49 -1.12 -2.41
CA PRO A 181 8.41 -2.36 -1.66
C PRO A 181 8.86 -2.23 -0.20
N ASP A 182 9.81 -1.35 0.12
CA ASP A 182 10.12 -1.03 1.50
C ASP A 182 8.97 -0.21 2.11
N TYR A 183 8.15 -0.90 2.88
CA TYR A 183 6.95 -0.29 3.49
C TYR A 183 7.25 0.87 4.48
N LYS A 184 8.50 1.12 4.81
CA LYS A 184 8.91 2.26 5.63
C LYS A 184 9.06 3.53 4.79
N GLN A 185 9.26 3.39 3.50
CA GLN A 185 9.36 4.50 2.56
C GLN A 185 7.97 4.88 2.02
N ARG A 186 7.69 6.16 1.95
CA ARG A 186 6.41 6.71 1.50
C ARG A 186 6.63 7.87 0.55
N ALA A 187 5.63 8.16 -0.28
CA ALA A 187 5.59 9.40 -1.02
C ALA A 187 5.62 10.58 -0.02
N ASP A 188 6.44 11.58 -0.30
CA ASP A 188 6.40 12.83 0.44
C ASP A 188 5.13 13.60 0.05
N ALA A 189 4.32 13.99 1.06
CA ALA A 189 3.04 14.64 0.83
C ALA A 189 3.18 16.01 0.13
N LYS A 190 4.26 16.75 0.38
CA LYS A 190 4.55 18.00 -0.31
C LYS A 190 4.87 17.77 -1.78
N THR A 191 5.61 16.70 -2.09
CA THR A 191 5.86 16.30 -3.48
C THR A 191 4.54 15.99 -4.21
N VAL A 192 3.57 15.34 -3.55
CA VAL A 192 2.24 15.10 -4.13
C VAL A 192 1.55 16.41 -4.50
N VAL A 193 1.61 17.43 -3.63
CA VAL A 193 1.05 18.76 -3.91
C VAL A 193 1.77 19.42 -5.10
N GLU A 194 3.10 19.34 -5.16
CA GLU A 194 3.88 19.90 -6.28
C GLU A 194 3.54 19.21 -7.62
N GLU A 195 3.31 17.90 -7.61
CA GLU A 195 2.89 17.17 -8.80
C GLU A 195 1.47 17.57 -9.27
N LEU A 196 0.56 17.83 -8.32
CA LEU A 196 -0.77 18.36 -8.65
C LEU A 196 -0.70 19.76 -9.28
N LYS A 197 0.18 20.64 -8.82
CA LYS A 197 0.38 21.98 -9.39
C LYS A 197 0.79 21.95 -10.88
N LYS A 198 1.47 20.88 -11.32
CA LYS A 198 1.90 20.71 -12.71
C LYS A 198 0.77 20.32 -13.67
N LEU A 199 -0.42 19.99 -13.14
CA LEU A 199 -1.58 19.61 -13.97
C LEU A 199 -2.41 20.79 -14.47
N LYS A 200 -2.07 21.99 -14.02
CA LYS A 200 -2.76 23.26 -14.40
C LYS A 200 -2.21 23.91 -15.65
#